data_7ebed9d183141ae610f7a76ea565ffe4
#
_entry.id   7ebed9d183141ae610f7a76ea565ffe4
#
_cell.length_a   1.000
_cell.length_b   1.000
_cell.length_c   1.000
_cell.angle_alpha   90.00
_cell.angle_beta   90.00
_cell.angle_gamma   90.00
#
_symmetry.space_group_name_H-M   'P 1'
#
loop_
_entity.id
_entity.type
_entity.pdbx_description
1 polymer ?
#
loop_
_entity_poly.entity_id
_entity_poly.type
_entity_poly.pdbx_seq_one_letter_code
_entity_poly.pdbx_strand_id
1 'polypeptide(L)'
;MRIIDLLSTDRIALGAQVSDKEQAIDKLVELQMAGGCIADREAYRKAILAREEMSSTAIEQGIAVPHAKSDAVSAPSLAAMTLTQGVDYGAMDGQPSDLFFMIAAPLNGDLHLEILSRLMVLLMDGEFVKALRSAADAQQFMAVIDRFEKEKYPQEVGGTEQKPVEEKAGYRVLAVTACPTGIAHTYMAAEALEKAAAQMNLSIKGETNG
;
A
#
# COMPACT_ATOMS: atom_id res chain seq x y z
N MET A 1 0.97 -10.41 7.31
CA MET A 1 1.89 -9.34 7.77
C MET A 1 1.10 -8.05 7.88
N ARG A 2 1.29 -7.26 8.94
CA ARG A 2 0.53 -6.03 9.17
C ARG A 2 1.29 -4.82 8.60
N ILE A 3 0.56 -3.81 8.13
CA ILE A 3 1.15 -2.54 7.65
C ILE A 3 1.95 -1.85 8.78
N ILE A 4 1.42 -1.92 10.00
CA ILE A 4 2.09 -1.31 11.17
C ILE A 4 3.45 -1.94 11.49
N ASP A 5 3.67 -3.21 11.13
CA ASP A 5 4.95 -3.90 11.37
C ASP A 5 6.05 -3.44 10.40
N LEU A 6 5.67 -2.82 9.29
CA LEU A 6 6.55 -2.35 8.21
C LEU A 6 6.89 -0.87 8.31
N LEU A 7 6.14 -0.12 9.11
CA LEU A 7 6.26 1.32 9.29
C LEU A 7 6.74 1.63 10.71
N SER A 8 7.60 2.62 10.85
CA SER A 8 8.04 3.14 12.15
C SER A 8 7.95 4.67 12.17
N THR A 9 7.90 5.26 13.36
CA THR A 9 7.68 6.71 13.54
C THR A 9 8.77 7.57 12.91
N ASP A 10 10.00 7.07 12.81
CA ASP A 10 11.14 7.72 12.14
C ASP A 10 11.05 7.73 10.61
N ARG A 11 10.14 6.94 10.04
CA ARG A 11 9.84 6.88 8.60
C ARG A 11 8.52 7.58 8.24
N ILE A 12 8.02 8.42 9.15
CA ILE A 12 6.81 9.22 8.93
C ILE A 12 7.16 10.71 8.98
N ALA A 13 6.83 11.46 7.93
CA ALA A 13 6.94 12.91 7.90
C ALA A 13 5.57 13.54 7.69
N LEU A 14 5.09 14.33 8.64
CA LEU A 14 3.80 15.02 8.54
C LEU A 14 4.00 16.49 8.22
N GLY A 15 3.15 17.02 7.32
CA GLY A 15 3.18 18.41 6.92
C GLY A 15 4.48 18.80 6.19
N ALA A 16 5.12 17.89 5.48
CA ALA A 16 6.33 18.16 4.73
C ALA A 16 6.06 19.17 3.58
N GLN A 17 7.12 19.82 3.13
CA GLN A 17 7.08 20.76 2.01
C GLN A 17 7.99 20.23 0.90
N VAL A 18 7.43 20.05 -0.28
CA VAL A 18 8.13 19.68 -1.50
C VAL A 18 7.48 20.44 -2.66
N SER A 19 8.23 20.70 -3.73
CA SER A 19 7.76 21.52 -4.85
C SER A 19 7.22 20.69 -6.02
N ASP A 20 7.61 19.42 -6.12
CA ASP A 20 7.32 18.58 -7.26
C ASP A 20 7.40 17.07 -6.91
N LYS A 21 7.09 16.24 -7.91
CA LYS A 21 7.12 14.77 -7.82
C LYS A 21 8.50 14.23 -7.44
N GLU A 22 9.57 14.76 -8.02
CA GLU A 22 10.93 14.25 -7.76
C GLU A 22 11.35 14.52 -6.32
N GLN A 23 11.08 15.73 -5.81
CA GLN A 23 11.36 16.06 -4.42
C GLN A 23 10.52 15.22 -3.45
N ALA A 24 9.27 14.89 -3.80
CA ALA A 24 8.45 13.98 -2.99
C ALA A 24 9.08 12.59 -2.94
N ILE A 25 9.55 12.06 -4.07
CA ILE A 25 10.26 10.77 -4.14
C ILE A 25 11.55 10.83 -3.32
N ASP A 26 12.37 11.87 -3.48
CA ASP A 26 13.63 12.03 -2.76
C ASP A 26 13.42 12.05 -1.26
N LYS A 27 12.41 12.77 -0.79
CA LYS A 27 12.05 12.84 0.64
C LYS A 27 11.60 11.50 1.18
N LEU A 28 10.80 10.76 0.44
CA LEU A 28 10.35 9.41 0.81
C LEU A 28 11.50 8.40 0.83
N VAL A 29 12.44 8.50 -0.12
CA VAL A 29 13.67 7.67 -0.13
C VAL A 29 14.52 7.96 1.11
N GLU A 30 14.66 9.23 1.52
CA GLU A 30 15.36 9.60 2.76
C GLU A 30 14.70 8.96 3.99
N LEU A 31 13.37 8.99 4.08
CA LEU A 31 12.62 8.34 5.16
C LEU A 31 12.84 6.82 5.17
N GLN A 32 12.86 6.19 3.99
CA GLN A 32 13.13 4.75 3.90
C GLN A 32 14.56 4.39 4.35
N MET A 33 15.54 5.25 4.08
CA MET A 33 16.92 5.05 4.53
C MET A 33 17.05 5.02 6.04
N ALA A 34 16.22 5.77 6.79
CA ALA A 34 16.23 5.79 8.25
C ALA A 34 15.97 4.39 8.85
N GLY A 35 15.21 3.53 8.17
CA GLY A 35 14.92 2.16 8.60
C GLY A 35 16.07 1.15 8.43
N GLY A 36 17.16 1.54 7.78
CA GLY A 36 18.34 0.67 7.58
C GLY A 36 18.12 -0.54 6.65
N CYS A 37 16.95 -0.65 6.00
CA CYS A 37 16.63 -1.76 5.10
C CYS A 37 17.12 -1.53 3.66
N ILE A 38 17.62 -0.33 3.34
CA ILE A 38 18.11 0.04 2.01
C ILE A 38 19.62 0.22 2.07
N ALA A 39 20.34 -0.58 1.31
CA ALA A 39 21.80 -0.58 1.26
C ALA A 39 22.38 0.48 0.29
N ASP A 40 21.65 0.80 -0.78
CA ASP A 40 22.06 1.76 -1.81
C ASP A 40 20.87 2.68 -2.15
N ARG A 41 21.01 3.94 -1.71
CA ARG A 41 20.02 5.00 -1.91
C ARG A 41 19.76 5.27 -3.40
N GLU A 42 20.81 5.38 -4.18
CA GLU A 42 20.70 5.76 -5.59
C GLU A 42 20.11 4.62 -6.43
N ALA A 43 20.50 3.39 -6.15
CA ALA A 43 19.93 2.21 -6.82
C ALA A 43 18.43 2.11 -6.51
N TYR A 44 18.00 2.32 -5.26
CA TYR A 44 16.60 2.29 -4.89
C TYR A 44 15.81 3.46 -5.50
N ARG A 45 16.36 4.70 -5.45
CA ARG A 45 15.74 5.87 -6.10
C ARG A 45 15.51 5.63 -7.60
N LYS A 46 16.51 5.09 -8.28
CA LYS A 46 16.42 4.74 -9.70
C LYS A 46 15.33 3.71 -9.98
N ALA A 47 15.18 2.71 -9.12
CA ALA A 47 14.12 1.71 -9.25
C ALA A 47 12.71 2.34 -9.09
N ILE A 48 12.52 3.27 -8.15
CA ILE A 48 11.28 4.03 -8.01
C ILE A 48 10.99 4.85 -9.26
N LEU A 49 11.95 5.62 -9.76
CA LEU A 49 11.76 6.44 -10.96
C LEU A 49 11.42 5.60 -12.18
N ALA A 50 12.13 4.49 -12.40
CA ALA A 50 11.84 3.56 -13.49
C ALA A 50 10.42 2.98 -13.40
N ARG A 51 9.93 2.70 -12.18
CA ARG A 51 8.54 2.26 -11.96
C ARG A 51 7.54 3.37 -12.29
N GLU A 52 7.83 4.60 -11.90
CA GLU A 52 6.98 5.78 -12.16
C GLU A 52 6.92 6.16 -13.65
N GLU A 53 7.99 5.92 -14.41
CA GLU A 53 8.02 6.13 -15.87
C GLU A 53 7.05 5.19 -16.62
N MET A 54 6.79 4.00 -16.11
CA MET A 54 5.84 3.06 -16.71
C MET A 54 4.39 3.56 -16.61
N SER A 55 4.02 4.09 -15.46
CA SER A 55 2.75 4.75 -15.17
C SER A 55 2.83 5.38 -13.77
N SER A 56 2.16 6.50 -13.57
CA SER A 56 2.07 7.10 -12.24
C SER A 56 1.49 6.13 -11.22
N THR A 57 2.05 6.13 -10.01
CA THR A 57 1.50 5.40 -8.87
C THR A 57 0.56 6.25 -8.01
N ALA A 58 0.22 7.46 -8.49
CA ALA A 58 -0.86 8.23 -7.90
C ALA A 58 -2.20 7.53 -8.15
N ILE A 59 -3.02 7.55 -7.14
CA ILE A 59 -4.41 7.11 -7.18
C ILE A 59 -5.32 8.32 -6.96
N GLU A 60 -6.63 8.10 -6.91
CA GLU A 60 -7.57 9.19 -6.67
C GLU A 60 -7.45 9.77 -5.24
N GLN A 61 -8.10 10.90 -5.00
CA GLN A 61 -8.22 11.55 -3.69
C GLN A 61 -6.89 12.09 -3.12
N GLY A 62 -5.94 12.45 -3.97
CA GLY A 62 -4.68 13.05 -3.53
C GLY A 62 -3.71 12.08 -2.87
N ILE A 63 -3.77 10.80 -3.22
CA ILE A 63 -2.92 9.75 -2.65
C ILE A 63 -1.94 9.26 -3.72
N ALA A 64 -0.69 8.99 -3.31
CA ALA A 64 0.28 8.30 -4.16
C ALA A 64 0.98 7.18 -3.39
N VAL A 65 1.25 6.06 -4.08
CA VAL A 65 1.89 4.88 -3.49
C VAL A 65 3.12 4.48 -4.33
N PRO A 66 4.20 5.30 -4.36
CA PRO A 66 5.43 4.91 -5.01
C PRO A 66 5.97 3.61 -4.42
N HIS A 67 6.35 2.69 -5.30
CA HIS A 67 6.84 1.37 -4.88
C HIS A 67 7.81 0.79 -5.90
N ALA A 68 8.82 0.09 -5.41
CA ALA A 68 9.73 -0.67 -6.27
C ALA A 68 10.27 -1.91 -5.56
N LYS A 69 10.60 -2.91 -6.37
CA LYS A 69 11.50 -4.00 -5.98
C LYS A 69 12.93 -3.64 -6.36
N SER A 70 13.86 -3.86 -5.45
CA SER A 70 15.28 -3.59 -5.70
C SER A 70 16.17 -4.57 -4.93
N ASP A 71 17.31 -4.91 -5.51
CA ASP A 71 18.39 -5.65 -4.84
C ASP A 71 19.07 -4.82 -3.74
N ALA A 72 18.91 -3.49 -3.80
CA ALA A 72 19.35 -2.59 -2.74
C ALA A 72 18.48 -2.71 -1.46
N VAL A 73 17.36 -3.41 -1.50
CA VAL A 73 16.44 -3.58 -0.37
C VAL A 73 16.64 -4.95 0.27
N SER A 74 17.00 -4.98 1.54
CA SER A 74 17.26 -6.22 2.31
C SER A 74 16.00 -6.80 2.96
N ALA A 75 15.03 -5.95 3.32
CA ALA A 75 13.77 -6.35 3.94
C ALA A 75 12.64 -5.39 3.52
N PRO A 76 11.39 -5.87 3.46
CA PRO A 76 10.24 -5.02 3.16
C PRO A 76 10.10 -3.90 4.19
N SER A 77 9.80 -2.71 3.73
CA SER A 77 9.56 -1.56 4.61
C SER A 77 8.62 -0.53 3.97
N LEU A 78 8.01 0.28 4.83
CA LEU A 78 7.15 1.40 4.46
C LEU A 78 7.71 2.72 4.99
N ALA A 79 7.52 3.78 4.20
CA ALA A 79 7.59 5.16 4.66
C ALA A 79 6.28 5.87 4.32
N ALA A 80 5.90 6.86 5.12
CA ALA A 80 4.70 7.65 4.90
C ALA A 80 4.99 9.15 5.01
N MET A 81 4.27 9.94 4.23
CA MET A 81 4.42 11.39 4.25
C MET A 81 3.09 12.07 3.96
N THR A 82 2.79 13.14 4.71
CA THR A 82 1.76 14.10 4.31
C THR A 82 2.40 15.42 3.93
N LEU A 83 1.81 16.14 2.98
CA LEU A 83 2.26 17.46 2.58
C LEU A 83 1.30 18.54 3.09
N THR A 84 1.83 19.73 3.38
CA THR A 84 1.00 20.93 3.65
C THR A 84 0.31 21.45 2.39
N GLN A 85 0.94 21.24 1.25
CA GLN A 85 0.41 21.55 -0.08
C GLN A 85 0.71 20.38 -1.02
N GLY A 86 -0.35 19.81 -1.62
CA GLY A 86 -0.21 18.71 -2.56
C GLY A 86 0.58 19.11 -3.80
N VAL A 87 1.25 18.13 -4.42
CA VAL A 87 2.02 18.30 -5.67
C VAL A 87 1.39 17.49 -6.79
N ASP A 88 1.58 17.93 -8.03
CA ASP A 88 1.21 17.14 -9.20
C ASP A 88 2.08 15.88 -9.28
N TYR A 89 1.46 14.74 -8.97
CA TYR A 89 2.11 13.44 -9.05
C TYR A 89 1.66 12.64 -10.29
N GLY A 90 0.79 13.22 -11.12
CA GLY A 90 0.23 12.60 -12.31
C GLY A 90 -0.93 11.66 -12.00
N ALA A 91 -1.81 12.03 -11.07
CA ALA A 91 -3.04 11.30 -10.78
C ALA A 91 -4.03 11.37 -11.94
N MET A 92 -4.79 10.30 -12.19
CA MET A 92 -5.75 10.25 -13.29
C MET A 92 -6.93 11.22 -13.09
N ASP A 93 -7.29 11.54 -11.86
CA ASP A 93 -8.30 12.51 -11.50
C ASP A 93 -7.81 13.98 -11.56
N GLY A 94 -6.51 14.18 -11.86
CA GLY A 94 -5.88 15.50 -11.94
C GLY A 94 -5.71 16.20 -10.58
N GLN A 95 -6.00 15.52 -9.47
CA GLN A 95 -5.82 16.10 -8.15
C GLN A 95 -4.35 16.03 -7.68
N PRO A 96 -3.83 17.08 -7.04
CA PRO A 96 -2.51 17.04 -6.46
C PRO A 96 -2.46 16.04 -5.30
N SER A 97 -1.37 15.28 -5.20
CA SER A 97 -1.16 14.31 -4.13
C SER A 97 -0.55 14.96 -2.89
N ASP A 98 -1.12 14.69 -1.72
CA ASP A 98 -0.71 15.19 -0.42
C ASP A 98 -0.50 14.09 0.64
N LEU A 99 -0.91 12.85 0.34
CA LEU A 99 -0.70 11.69 1.19
C LEU A 99 0.07 10.62 0.42
N PHE A 100 1.20 10.20 0.97
CA PHE A 100 2.13 9.28 0.33
C PHE A 100 2.44 8.08 1.21
N PHE A 101 2.51 6.90 0.58
CA PHE A 101 3.07 5.69 1.15
C PHE A 101 4.09 5.09 0.17
N MET A 102 5.35 5.03 0.56
CA MET A 102 6.39 4.40 -0.26
C MET A 102 6.67 2.99 0.24
N ILE A 103 6.60 2.00 -0.67
CA ILE A 103 6.87 0.60 -0.38
C ILE A 103 8.24 0.22 -0.94
N ALA A 104 9.15 -0.22 -0.09
CA ALA A 104 10.40 -0.85 -0.48
C ALA A 104 10.31 -2.37 -0.29
N ALA A 105 10.70 -3.13 -1.30
CA ALA A 105 10.71 -4.59 -1.23
C ALA A 105 11.94 -5.20 -1.92
N PRO A 106 12.47 -6.33 -1.40
CA PRO A 106 13.49 -7.11 -2.08
C PRO A 106 13.01 -7.64 -3.43
N LEU A 107 13.93 -7.93 -4.35
CA LEU A 107 13.60 -8.51 -5.66
C LEU A 107 12.87 -9.85 -5.54
N ASN A 108 13.22 -10.66 -4.56
CA ASN A 108 12.68 -12.00 -4.38
C ASN A 108 11.44 -11.98 -3.47
N GLY A 109 10.39 -12.68 -3.89
CA GLY A 109 9.16 -12.89 -3.13
C GLY A 109 7.98 -12.03 -3.59
N ASP A 110 6.78 -12.48 -3.19
CA ASP A 110 5.50 -11.83 -3.55
C ASP A 110 4.96 -10.91 -2.44
N LEU A 111 5.74 -10.77 -1.37
CA LEU A 111 5.33 -10.02 -0.18
C LEU A 111 4.97 -8.57 -0.48
N HIS A 112 5.62 -7.97 -1.49
CA HIS A 112 5.31 -6.60 -1.89
C HIS A 112 3.88 -6.46 -2.45
N LEU A 113 3.34 -7.49 -3.10
CA LEU A 113 1.97 -7.50 -3.60
C LEU A 113 0.95 -7.58 -2.46
N GLU A 114 1.25 -8.41 -1.46
CA GLU A 114 0.44 -8.51 -0.25
C GLU A 114 0.37 -7.17 0.50
N ILE A 115 1.53 -6.52 0.67
CA ILE A 115 1.62 -5.19 1.32
C ILE A 115 0.83 -4.15 0.52
N LEU A 116 1.04 -4.10 -0.80
CA LEU A 116 0.35 -3.16 -1.66
C LEU A 116 -1.17 -3.38 -1.63
N SER A 117 -1.63 -4.61 -1.78
CA SER A 117 -3.05 -4.96 -1.73
C SER A 117 -3.68 -4.54 -0.40
N ARG A 118 -3.04 -4.89 0.72
CA ARG A 118 -3.53 -4.56 2.05
C ARG A 118 -3.59 -3.05 2.29
N LEU A 119 -2.55 -2.33 1.88
CA LEU A 119 -2.51 -0.87 1.98
C LEU A 119 -3.61 -0.22 1.12
N MET A 120 -3.81 -0.70 -0.12
CA MET A 120 -4.85 -0.18 -1.01
C MET A 120 -6.24 -0.37 -0.44
N VAL A 121 -6.54 -1.52 0.18
CA VAL A 121 -7.82 -1.78 0.83
C VAL A 121 -8.09 -0.79 1.98
N LEU A 122 -7.07 -0.41 2.73
CA LEU A 122 -7.19 0.61 3.78
C LEU A 122 -7.36 2.02 3.18
N LEU A 123 -6.60 2.37 2.15
CA LEU A 123 -6.64 3.69 1.50
C LEU A 123 -7.95 3.97 0.76
N MET A 124 -8.73 2.95 0.43
CA MET A 124 -10.09 3.13 -0.10
C MET A 124 -11.11 3.58 0.96
N ASP A 125 -10.79 3.49 2.22
CA ASP A 125 -11.65 3.94 3.30
C ASP A 125 -11.45 5.45 3.55
N GLY A 126 -12.43 6.27 3.18
CA GLY A 126 -12.35 7.72 3.31
C GLY A 126 -12.17 8.22 4.74
N GLU A 127 -12.69 7.49 5.75
CA GLU A 127 -12.47 7.85 7.15
C GLU A 127 -11.05 7.53 7.60
N PHE A 128 -10.45 6.46 7.07
CA PHE A 128 -9.04 6.16 7.27
C PHE A 128 -8.14 7.27 6.71
N VAL A 129 -8.34 7.64 5.46
CA VAL A 129 -7.56 8.69 4.77
C VAL A 129 -7.70 10.03 5.49
N LYS A 130 -8.92 10.40 5.90
CA LYS A 130 -9.17 11.62 6.66
C LYS A 130 -8.50 11.61 8.02
N ALA A 131 -8.53 10.48 8.73
CA ALA A 131 -7.89 10.33 10.03
C ALA A 131 -6.35 10.44 9.91
N LEU A 132 -5.75 9.85 8.86
CA LEU A 132 -4.31 9.98 8.59
C LEU A 132 -3.89 11.44 8.34
N ARG A 133 -4.65 12.17 7.51
CA ARG A 133 -4.38 13.59 7.23
C ARG A 133 -4.53 14.48 8.46
N SER A 134 -5.36 14.06 9.42
CA SER A 134 -5.63 14.82 10.66
C SER A 134 -4.69 14.46 11.82
N ALA A 135 -3.80 13.48 11.63
CA ALA A 135 -2.86 13.05 12.66
C ALA A 135 -1.89 14.21 13.01
N ALA A 136 -1.78 14.53 14.30
CA ALA A 136 -0.94 15.61 14.77
C ALA A 136 0.55 15.22 14.83
N ASP A 137 0.84 13.94 14.98
CA ASP A 137 2.20 13.39 15.07
C ASP A 137 2.26 11.96 14.51
N ALA A 138 3.50 11.46 14.36
CA ALA A 138 3.75 10.12 13.82
C ALA A 138 3.16 8.99 14.69
N GLN A 139 3.02 9.20 16.00
CA GLN A 139 2.42 8.21 16.90
C GLN A 139 0.91 8.09 16.66
N GLN A 140 0.22 9.23 16.50
CA GLN A 140 -1.19 9.24 16.13
C GLN A 140 -1.41 8.63 14.74
N PHE A 141 -0.54 8.94 13.78
CA PHE A 141 -0.57 8.35 12.44
C PHE A 141 -0.49 6.82 12.52
N MET A 142 0.46 6.28 13.28
CA MET A 142 0.60 4.84 13.55
C MET A 142 -0.63 4.25 14.25
N ALA A 143 -1.18 4.96 15.25
CA ALA A 143 -2.36 4.49 15.98
C ALA A 143 -3.62 4.42 15.07
N VAL A 144 -3.75 5.32 14.11
CA VAL A 144 -4.81 5.27 13.08
C VAL A 144 -4.65 4.00 12.26
N ILE A 145 -3.45 3.71 11.75
CA ILE A 145 -3.19 2.50 10.96
C ILE A 145 -3.53 1.24 11.78
N ASP A 146 -3.02 1.13 13.00
CA ASP A 146 -3.24 -0.02 13.89
C ASP A 146 -4.75 -0.26 14.14
N ARG A 147 -5.50 0.81 14.41
CA ARG A 147 -6.94 0.71 14.64
C ARG A 147 -7.67 0.17 13.42
N PHE A 148 -7.48 0.78 12.24
CA PHE A 148 -8.19 0.37 11.03
C PHE A 148 -7.76 -1.01 10.54
N GLU A 149 -6.50 -1.40 10.72
CA GLU A 149 -6.07 -2.77 10.44
C GLU A 149 -6.77 -3.78 11.35
N LYS A 150 -6.87 -3.50 12.65
CA LYS A 150 -7.58 -4.36 13.60
C LYS A 150 -9.07 -4.50 13.28
N GLU A 151 -9.71 -3.41 12.89
CA GLU A 151 -11.12 -3.41 12.50
C GLU A 151 -11.34 -4.21 11.20
N LYS A 152 -10.44 -4.06 10.23
CA LYS A 152 -10.55 -4.71 8.91
C LYS A 152 -10.11 -6.18 8.93
N TYR A 153 -9.11 -6.50 9.76
CA TYR A 153 -8.50 -7.83 9.86
C TYR A 153 -8.49 -8.36 11.31
N PRO A 154 -9.65 -8.54 11.95
CA PRO A 154 -9.74 -8.89 13.37
C PRO A 154 -9.12 -10.25 13.70
N GLN A 155 -9.02 -11.16 12.71
CA GLN A 155 -8.48 -12.52 12.93
C GLN A 155 -6.94 -12.55 13.09
N GLU A 156 -6.23 -11.48 12.69
CA GLU A 156 -4.78 -11.42 12.81
C GLU A 156 -4.30 -10.83 14.16
N VAL A 157 -5.20 -10.29 14.96
CA VAL A 157 -4.88 -9.66 16.25
C VAL A 157 -4.80 -10.70 17.40
N GLY A 158 -5.37 -11.87 17.20
CA GLY A 158 -5.27 -13.01 18.13
C GLY A 158 -4.42 -14.08 17.47
N GLY A 159 -3.15 -14.18 17.84
CA GLY A 159 -2.28 -15.25 17.35
C GLY A 159 -2.92 -16.61 17.61
N THR A 160 -3.50 -17.21 16.58
CA THR A 160 -3.72 -18.65 16.45
C THR A 160 -4.14 -18.98 15.03
N GLU A 161 -3.32 -19.80 14.41
CA GLU A 161 -3.64 -20.78 13.37
C GLU A 161 -4.66 -20.37 12.28
N GLN A 162 -4.14 -20.19 11.07
CA GLN A 162 -4.92 -20.38 9.86
C GLN A 162 -5.64 -21.73 9.99
N LYS A 163 -6.94 -21.71 10.27
CA LYS A 163 -7.77 -22.89 10.03
C LYS A 163 -7.67 -23.18 8.54
N PRO A 164 -7.34 -24.41 8.14
CA PRO A 164 -7.44 -24.80 6.75
C PRO A 164 -8.88 -24.50 6.32
N VAL A 165 -9.05 -23.76 5.25
CA VAL A 165 -10.35 -23.64 4.59
C VAL A 165 -10.71 -25.06 4.18
N GLU A 166 -11.71 -25.65 4.81
CA GLU A 166 -12.28 -26.91 4.35
C GLU A 166 -12.66 -26.72 2.88
N GLU A 167 -12.03 -27.49 2.00
CA GLU A 167 -12.39 -27.59 0.60
C GLU A 167 -13.84 -28.09 0.52
N LYS A 168 -14.78 -27.16 0.50
CA LYS A 168 -16.15 -27.49 0.12
C LYS A 168 -16.12 -27.87 -1.35
N ALA A 169 -16.52 -29.10 -1.62
CA ALA A 169 -16.55 -29.68 -2.95
C ALA A 169 -17.36 -28.79 -3.92
N GLY A 170 -16.63 -28.18 -4.88
CA GLY A 170 -17.18 -27.45 -6.02
C GLY A 170 -17.38 -25.94 -5.77
N TYR A 171 -16.68 -25.12 -6.54
CA TYR A 171 -16.94 -23.67 -6.59
C TYR A 171 -18.15 -23.42 -7.49
N ARG A 172 -19.06 -22.54 -7.05
CA ARG A 172 -20.23 -22.11 -7.84
C ARG A 172 -19.90 -20.93 -8.75
N VAL A 173 -18.83 -20.18 -8.44
CA VAL A 173 -18.36 -19.04 -9.22
C VAL A 173 -16.85 -19.17 -9.42
N LEU A 174 -16.40 -18.97 -10.64
CA LEU A 174 -14.99 -18.76 -10.97
C LEU A 174 -14.84 -17.33 -11.48
N ALA A 175 -13.88 -16.60 -10.97
CA ALA A 175 -13.60 -15.24 -11.37
C ALA A 175 -12.11 -15.06 -11.71
N VAL A 176 -11.84 -14.33 -12.78
CA VAL A 176 -10.48 -13.89 -13.13
C VAL A 176 -10.48 -12.38 -13.12
N THR A 177 -9.61 -11.79 -12.33
CA THR A 177 -9.40 -10.34 -12.30
C THR A 177 -8.05 -10.01 -12.89
N ALA A 178 -8.03 -9.05 -13.82
CA ALA A 178 -6.83 -8.58 -14.47
C ALA A 178 -6.90 -7.07 -14.71
N CYS A 179 -5.76 -6.40 -14.60
CA CYS A 179 -5.65 -4.98 -14.93
C CYS A 179 -4.35 -4.73 -15.71
N PRO A 180 -4.41 -4.16 -16.92
CA PRO A 180 -3.22 -3.93 -17.74
C PRO A 180 -2.28 -2.87 -17.16
N THR A 181 -2.75 -2.04 -16.21
CA THR A 181 -1.97 -0.92 -15.66
C THR A 181 -1.68 -1.03 -14.17
N GLY A 182 -2.23 -2.02 -13.46
CA GLY A 182 -2.00 -2.04 -12.02
C GLY A 182 -2.51 -3.28 -11.30
N ILE A 183 -1.60 -3.88 -10.58
CA ILE A 183 -1.83 -5.04 -9.71
C ILE A 183 -2.86 -4.70 -8.62
N ALA A 184 -2.84 -3.47 -8.08
CA ALA A 184 -3.74 -3.02 -7.03
C ALA A 184 -5.23 -3.18 -7.40
N HIS A 185 -5.64 -2.74 -8.58
CA HIS A 185 -7.04 -2.86 -9.03
C HIS A 185 -7.47 -4.32 -9.20
N THR A 186 -6.57 -5.19 -9.59
CA THR A 186 -6.82 -6.62 -9.74
C THR A 186 -7.17 -7.26 -8.40
N TYR A 187 -6.40 -6.96 -7.35
CA TYR A 187 -6.65 -7.48 -6.01
C TYR A 187 -7.89 -6.86 -5.34
N MET A 188 -8.13 -5.58 -5.56
CA MET A 188 -9.35 -4.91 -5.06
C MET A 188 -10.61 -5.53 -5.67
N ALA A 189 -10.58 -5.82 -6.98
CA ALA A 189 -11.69 -6.48 -7.65
C ALA A 189 -11.91 -7.91 -7.12
N ALA A 190 -10.84 -8.66 -6.88
CA ALA A 190 -10.92 -10.00 -6.30
C ALA A 190 -11.56 -9.96 -4.89
N GLU A 191 -11.11 -9.07 -4.00
CA GLU A 191 -11.66 -8.92 -2.66
C GLU A 191 -13.14 -8.51 -2.69
N ALA A 192 -13.51 -7.58 -3.58
CA ALA A 192 -14.91 -7.16 -3.73
C ALA A 192 -15.81 -8.34 -4.17
N LEU A 193 -15.32 -9.18 -5.09
CA LEU A 193 -16.04 -10.37 -5.54
C LEU A 193 -16.18 -11.42 -4.42
N GLU A 194 -15.14 -11.65 -3.64
CA GLU A 194 -15.17 -12.57 -2.51
C GLU A 194 -16.16 -12.11 -1.42
N LYS A 195 -16.18 -10.82 -1.10
CA LYS A 195 -17.15 -10.24 -0.17
C LYS A 195 -18.58 -10.36 -0.67
N ALA A 196 -18.81 -10.06 -1.95
CA ALA A 196 -20.14 -10.21 -2.54
C ALA A 196 -20.60 -11.67 -2.54
N ALA A 197 -19.71 -12.60 -2.89
CA ALA A 197 -20.00 -14.04 -2.85
C ALA A 197 -20.34 -14.52 -1.43
N ALA A 198 -19.59 -14.06 -0.43
CA ALA A 198 -19.86 -14.38 0.98
C ALA A 198 -21.24 -13.87 1.43
N GLN A 199 -21.63 -12.65 1.06
CA GLN A 199 -22.97 -12.12 1.35
C GLN A 199 -24.09 -12.91 0.68
N MET A 200 -23.83 -13.48 -0.49
CA MET A 200 -24.78 -14.31 -1.25
C MET A 200 -24.70 -15.81 -0.88
N ASN A 201 -23.85 -16.18 0.07
CA ASN A 201 -23.56 -17.57 0.44
C ASN A 201 -23.15 -18.45 -0.76
N LEU A 202 -22.31 -17.88 -1.63
CA LEU A 202 -21.75 -18.55 -2.79
C LEU A 202 -20.28 -18.92 -2.55
N SER A 203 -19.87 -20.11 -2.99
CA SER A 203 -18.45 -20.46 -3.04
C SER A 203 -17.84 -19.90 -4.33
N ILE A 204 -16.77 -19.10 -4.17
CA ILE A 204 -16.04 -18.49 -5.27
C ILE A 204 -14.58 -18.95 -5.25
N LYS A 205 -13.99 -19.14 -6.44
CA LYS A 205 -12.55 -19.21 -6.62
C LYS A 205 -12.15 -18.07 -7.56
N GLY A 206 -11.32 -17.16 -7.09
CA GLY A 206 -10.72 -16.06 -7.85
C GLY A 206 -9.29 -16.41 -8.28
N GLU A 207 -8.92 -16.05 -9.50
CA GLU A 207 -7.53 -15.95 -9.93
C GLU A 207 -7.23 -14.51 -10.32
N THR A 208 -6.10 -14.01 -9.87
CA THR A 208 -5.61 -12.67 -10.20
C THR A 208 -4.50 -12.78 -11.22
N ASN A 209 -4.61 -12.04 -12.34
CA ASN A 209 -3.62 -12.01 -13.40
C ASN A 209 -3.14 -10.55 -13.53
N GLY A 210 -1.92 -10.28 -13.11
CA GLY A 210 -1.31 -8.95 -13.13
C GLY A 210 0.19 -9.03 -13.34
#